data_f08c0bcf02ae708676a81117b94f7b4d
#
_entry.id   f08c0bcf02ae708676a81117b94f7b4d
#
_cell.length_a   1.000
_cell.length_b   1.000
_cell.length_c   1.000
_cell.angle_alpha   90.00
_cell.angle_beta   90.00
_cell.angle_gamma   90.00
#
_symmetry.space_group_name_H-M   'P 1'
#
loop_
_entity.id
_entity.type
_entity.pdbx_description
1 polymer ?
#
loop_
_entity_poly.entity_id
_entity_poly.type
_entity_poly.pdbx_seq_one_letter_code
_entity_poly.pdbx_strand_id
1 'polypeptide(L)'
;MMILHTQLCCLVHSQKVMEICNRLNAALFLQVWKQFDGDDEGFIEGRKLEEFLRHMMKTADVSEQHLQKLKEKIMSSCDVTVNGRLYMEELATALLPEQENFLLVFRRETPLDNSVEFMRIWRCYDADSSGYISAAELKDLFHQHNKQITTDKLEEYTDTMMQMFDKNQDGRLDLNDLARILALKENFLLKFEMEACSQEDRRRDFEKIFAHYDVSKTGELEGAEVDGFVKDMMELVKPSLTGSDLDKFKKVLLGHCDINRDGKIQKNELALCLGLKLNP
;
A
#
# COMPACT_ATOMS: atom_id res chain seq x y z
N MET A 1 10.30 3.72 16.51
CA MET A 1 9.86 2.53 15.77
C MET A 1 10.76 1.31 15.91
N MET A 2 12.07 1.42 15.91
CA MET A 2 12.97 0.38 16.52
C MET A 2 12.49 -0.07 17.91
N ILE A 3 11.82 0.80 18.65
CA ILE A 3 11.30 0.53 20.00
C ILE A 3 10.13 -0.48 20.01
N LEU A 4 9.25 -0.52 19.01
CA LEU A 4 8.12 -1.46 18.98
C LEU A 4 8.56 -2.88 18.61
N HIS A 5 9.48 -3.02 17.66
CA HIS A 5 10.03 -4.34 17.31
C HIS A 5 10.90 -4.89 18.43
N THR A 6 11.73 -4.05 19.06
CA THR A 6 12.52 -4.41 20.24
C THR A 6 11.62 -4.72 21.44
N GLN A 7 10.48 -4.06 21.60
CA GLN A 7 9.51 -4.35 22.65
C GLN A 7 8.72 -5.64 22.38
N LEU A 8 8.36 -5.98 21.15
CA LEU A 8 7.76 -7.27 20.82
C LEU A 8 8.77 -8.42 21.00
N CYS A 9 10.00 -8.28 20.52
CA CYS A 9 11.08 -9.26 20.76
C CYS A 9 11.44 -9.40 22.25
N CYS A 10 11.52 -8.30 23.00
CA CYS A 10 11.83 -8.34 24.44
C CYS A 10 10.70 -8.90 25.30
N LEU A 11 9.46 -8.94 24.82
CA LEU A 11 8.32 -9.43 25.58
C LEU A 11 8.03 -10.93 25.37
N VAL A 12 8.65 -11.61 24.40
CA VAL A 12 8.58 -13.07 24.24
C VAL A 12 9.59 -13.72 25.18
N HIS A 13 9.31 -13.67 26.47
CA HIS A 13 10.18 -14.29 27.52
C HIS A 13 10.13 -15.82 27.56
N SER A 14 9.48 -16.49 26.61
CA SER A 14 9.59 -17.93 26.44
C SER A 14 10.51 -18.21 25.26
N GLN A 15 11.69 -18.68 25.55
CA GLN A 15 12.70 -19.12 24.57
C GLN A 15 12.09 -20.02 23.49
N LYS A 16 11.09 -20.81 23.84
CA LYS A 16 10.35 -21.72 22.96
C LYS A 16 9.44 -21.01 21.94
N VAL A 17 8.83 -19.88 22.30
CA VAL A 17 8.01 -19.07 21.37
C VAL A 17 8.90 -18.33 20.38
N MET A 18 10.06 -17.83 20.81
CA MET A 18 11.07 -17.25 19.92
C MET A 18 11.64 -18.28 18.93
N GLU A 19 11.93 -19.50 19.39
CA GLU A 19 12.36 -20.60 18.51
C GLU A 19 11.30 -20.97 17.46
N ILE A 20 10.02 -20.89 17.82
CA ILE A 20 8.90 -21.16 16.89
C ILE A 20 8.76 -20.02 15.88
N CYS A 21 8.74 -18.79 16.34
CA CYS A 21 8.67 -17.63 15.43
C CYS A 21 9.86 -17.57 14.45
N ASN A 22 11.05 -17.98 14.90
CA ASN A 22 12.23 -18.07 14.03
C ASN A 22 12.14 -19.17 12.95
N ARG A 23 11.17 -20.07 13.02
CA ARG A 23 10.90 -21.10 12.00
C ARG A 23 9.77 -20.71 11.05
N LEU A 24 9.05 -19.64 11.35
CA LEU A 24 8.03 -19.12 10.46
C LEU A 24 8.70 -18.39 9.30
N ASN A 25 8.25 -18.69 8.11
CA ASN A 25 8.70 -18.01 6.90
C ASN A 25 7.56 -17.29 6.19
N ALA A 26 7.90 -16.39 5.33
CA ALA A 26 6.94 -15.58 4.60
C ALA A 26 5.99 -16.42 3.73
N ALA A 27 6.49 -17.46 3.06
CA ALA A 27 5.67 -18.31 2.18
C ALA A 27 4.58 -19.04 2.96
N LEU A 28 4.90 -19.63 4.12
CA LEU A 28 3.91 -20.27 4.98
C LEU A 28 2.89 -19.25 5.49
N PHE A 29 3.34 -18.05 5.90
CA PHE A 29 2.45 -16.99 6.36
C PHE A 29 1.44 -16.63 5.28
N LEU A 30 1.89 -16.38 4.06
CA LEU A 30 1.04 -16.00 2.95
C LEU A 30 0.10 -17.12 2.52
N GLN A 31 0.57 -18.37 2.52
CA GLN A 31 -0.26 -19.52 2.23
C GLN A 31 -1.41 -19.68 3.25
N VAL A 32 -1.12 -19.47 4.52
CA VAL A 32 -2.16 -19.52 5.58
C VAL A 32 -3.06 -18.28 5.47
N TRP A 33 -2.48 -17.08 5.26
CA TRP A 33 -3.25 -15.85 5.10
C TRP A 33 -4.34 -15.98 4.03
N LYS A 34 -4.00 -16.49 2.86
CA LYS A 34 -4.93 -16.68 1.73
C LYS A 34 -6.13 -17.56 2.10
N GLN A 35 -6.01 -18.46 3.08
CA GLN A 35 -7.13 -19.30 3.54
C GLN A 35 -8.12 -18.54 4.43
N PHE A 36 -7.67 -17.48 5.10
CA PHE A 36 -8.45 -16.70 6.06
C PHE A 36 -8.99 -15.39 5.49
N ASP A 37 -8.29 -14.80 4.54
CA ASP A 37 -8.66 -13.62 3.77
C ASP A 37 -9.14 -14.04 2.37
N GLY A 38 -10.23 -14.81 2.32
CA GLY A 38 -10.73 -15.39 1.08
C GLY A 38 -11.43 -14.39 0.14
N ASP A 39 -11.80 -13.23 0.65
CA ASP A 39 -12.41 -12.10 -0.07
C ASP A 39 -11.40 -11.03 -0.44
N ASP A 40 -10.13 -11.23 -0.03
CA ASP A 40 -8.99 -10.34 -0.31
C ASP A 40 -9.19 -8.90 0.19
N GLU A 41 -9.83 -8.74 1.33
CA GLU A 41 -10.00 -7.42 1.96
C GLU A 41 -8.74 -6.92 2.69
N GLY A 42 -7.70 -7.76 2.80
CA GLY A 42 -6.42 -7.44 3.45
C GLY A 42 -6.46 -7.50 4.96
N PHE A 43 -7.52 -8.04 5.56
CA PHE A 43 -7.64 -8.24 6.99
C PHE A 43 -8.38 -9.54 7.34
N ILE A 44 -8.18 -10.03 8.55
CA ILE A 44 -8.98 -11.10 9.15
C ILE A 44 -9.69 -10.59 10.39
N GLU A 45 -10.83 -11.19 10.73
CA GLU A 45 -11.51 -10.87 11.98
C GLU A 45 -10.73 -11.40 13.19
N GLY A 46 -10.65 -10.62 14.27
CA GLY A 46 -9.92 -10.99 15.48
C GLY A 46 -10.36 -12.34 16.09
N ARG A 47 -11.64 -12.74 15.87
CA ARG A 47 -12.13 -14.07 16.28
C ARG A 47 -11.46 -15.23 15.54
N LYS A 48 -10.95 -15.00 14.30
CA LYS A 48 -10.25 -16.00 13.50
C LYS A 48 -8.76 -16.12 13.86
N LEU A 49 -8.21 -15.19 14.66
CA LEU A 49 -6.78 -15.16 15.01
C LEU A 49 -6.29 -16.47 15.61
N GLU A 50 -7.05 -17.07 16.50
CA GLU A 50 -6.63 -18.32 17.14
C GLU A 50 -6.50 -19.47 16.15
N GLU A 51 -7.45 -19.58 15.23
CA GLU A 51 -7.43 -20.60 14.20
C GLU A 51 -6.29 -20.33 13.20
N PHE A 52 -6.07 -19.08 12.85
CA PHE A 52 -4.92 -18.65 12.04
C PHE A 52 -3.59 -19.07 12.68
N LEU A 53 -3.40 -18.76 13.97
CA LEU A 53 -2.20 -19.15 14.72
C LEU A 53 -2.01 -20.67 14.80
N ARG A 54 -3.11 -21.44 14.95
CA ARG A 54 -3.04 -22.91 14.91
C ARG A 54 -2.55 -23.43 13.57
N HIS A 55 -3.00 -22.82 12.46
CA HIS A 55 -2.53 -23.19 11.13
C HIS A 55 -1.06 -22.82 10.91
N MET A 56 -0.64 -21.63 11.34
CA MET A 56 0.76 -21.20 11.28
C MET A 56 1.69 -22.12 12.09
N MET A 57 1.21 -22.64 13.22
CA MET A 57 2.00 -23.44 14.15
C MET A 57 1.75 -24.94 14.04
N LYS A 58 1.05 -25.40 13.01
CA LYS A 58 0.64 -26.79 12.84
C LYS A 58 1.80 -27.80 12.87
N THR A 59 2.99 -27.39 12.49
CA THR A 59 4.22 -28.20 12.50
C THR A 59 5.03 -28.06 13.79
N ALA A 60 4.64 -27.15 14.69
CA ALA A 60 5.33 -26.87 15.94
C ALA A 60 4.50 -27.44 17.11
N ASP A 61 5.13 -28.21 17.97
CA ASP A 61 4.52 -28.74 19.20
C ASP A 61 4.30 -27.60 20.23
N VAL A 62 3.28 -26.79 19.97
CA VAL A 62 2.91 -25.60 20.77
C VAL A 62 1.79 -25.95 21.71
N SER A 63 2.02 -25.77 23.02
CA SER A 63 0.95 -25.98 23.99
C SER A 63 -0.13 -24.89 23.87
N GLU A 64 -1.38 -25.26 24.19
CA GLU A 64 -2.51 -24.33 24.22
C GLU A 64 -2.24 -23.06 25.04
N GLN A 65 -1.50 -23.19 26.14
CA GLN A 65 -1.14 -22.05 26.98
C GLN A 65 -0.22 -21.04 26.25
N HIS A 66 0.69 -21.53 25.41
CA HIS A 66 1.54 -20.65 24.62
C HIS A 66 0.77 -19.97 23.49
N LEU A 67 -0.14 -20.69 22.84
CA LEU A 67 -1.01 -20.16 21.82
C LEU A 67 -1.90 -19.03 22.38
N GLN A 68 -2.51 -19.26 23.53
CA GLN A 68 -3.36 -18.28 24.20
C GLN A 68 -2.58 -16.99 24.57
N LYS A 69 -1.39 -17.14 25.14
CA LYS A 69 -0.52 -16.00 25.46
C LYS A 69 -0.10 -15.22 24.23
N LEU A 70 0.19 -15.90 23.12
CA LEU A 70 0.55 -15.24 21.86
C LEU A 70 -0.64 -14.47 21.29
N LYS A 71 -1.83 -15.07 21.30
CA LYS A 71 -3.08 -14.42 20.90
C LYS A 71 -3.35 -13.16 21.72
N GLU A 72 -3.32 -13.24 23.03
CA GLU A 72 -3.53 -12.10 23.94
C GLU A 72 -2.54 -10.97 23.65
N LYS A 73 -1.32 -11.34 23.36
CA LYS A 73 -0.26 -10.39 23.05
C LYS A 73 -0.47 -9.69 21.70
N ILE A 74 -0.79 -10.44 20.66
CA ILE A 74 -1.10 -9.87 19.34
C ILE A 74 -2.30 -8.93 19.47
N MET A 75 -3.37 -9.36 20.13
CA MET A 75 -4.55 -8.55 20.38
C MET A 75 -4.27 -7.27 21.16
N SER A 76 -3.25 -7.26 22.02
CA SER A 76 -2.85 -6.06 22.77
C SER A 76 -1.88 -5.15 22.02
N SER A 77 -1.18 -5.67 21.01
CA SER A 77 -0.15 -4.95 20.26
C SER A 77 -0.67 -4.38 18.94
N CYS A 78 -1.64 -5.06 18.34
CA CYS A 78 -2.32 -4.60 17.13
C CYS A 78 -3.46 -3.67 17.55
N ASP A 79 -3.75 -2.65 16.77
CA ASP A 79 -4.83 -1.70 17.05
C ASP A 79 -6.23 -2.28 16.74
N VAL A 80 -6.43 -3.52 17.25
CA VAL A 80 -7.67 -4.31 17.05
C VAL A 80 -8.89 -3.62 17.68
N THR A 81 -8.66 -2.60 18.51
CA THR A 81 -9.64 -2.08 19.45
C THR A 81 -10.81 -1.34 18.79
N VAL A 82 -10.65 -0.81 17.58
CA VAL A 82 -11.68 0.02 16.96
C VAL A 82 -12.64 -0.81 16.08
N ASN A 83 -12.16 -1.79 15.33
CA ASN A 83 -12.98 -2.50 14.32
C ASN A 83 -12.96 -4.04 14.45
N GLY A 84 -12.22 -4.63 15.38
CA GLY A 84 -12.07 -6.08 15.50
C GLY A 84 -11.34 -6.74 14.32
N ARG A 85 -10.65 -5.97 13.49
CA ARG A 85 -9.92 -6.39 12.30
C ARG A 85 -8.44 -6.46 12.58
N LEU A 86 -7.75 -7.43 11.97
CA LEU A 86 -6.30 -7.63 12.03
C LEU A 86 -5.78 -7.59 10.60
N TYR A 87 -4.99 -6.60 10.30
CA TYR A 87 -4.40 -6.43 8.98
C TYR A 87 -3.19 -7.34 8.77
N MET A 88 -2.97 -7.74 7.52
CA MET A 88 -1.85 -8.61 7.14
C MET A 88 -0.51 -8.07 7.65
N GLU A 89 -0.27 -6.77 7.47
CA GLU A 89 0.97 -6.11 7.85
C GLU A 89 1.24 -6.19 9.35
N GLU A 90 0.20 -6.00 10.17
CA GLU A 90 0.29 -6.09 11.63
C GLU A 90 0.66 -7.50 12.07
N LEU A 91 -0.02 -8.51 11.50
CA LEU A 91 0.25 -9.91 11.82
C LEU A 91 1.61 -10.39 11.31
N ALA A 92 1.99 -10.02 10.09
CA ALA A 92 3.31 -10.34 9.55
C ALA A 92 4.41 -9.72 10.40
N THR A 93 4.24 -8.47 10.84
CA THR A 93 5.19 -7.78 11.73
C THR A 93 5.27 -8.43 13.11
N ALA A 94 4.16 -8.95 13.62
CA ALA A 94 4.12 -9.59 14.94
C ALA A 94 4.70 -11.01 14.93
N LEU A 95 4.60 -11.72 13.81
CA LEU A 95 4.90 -13.16 13.74
C LEU A 95 6.20 -13.49 13.00
N LEU A 96 6.52 -12.76 11.93
CA LEU A 96 7.69 -13.07 11.12
C LEU A 96 8.95 -12.42 11.69
N PRO A 97 10.09 -13.14 11.68
CA PRO A 97 11.37 -12.52 11.95
C PRO A 97 11.68 -11.46 10.88
N GLU A 98 12.49 -10.48 11.24
CA GLU A 98 12.78 -9.32 10.36
C GLU A 98 13.32 -9.76 8.99
N GLN A 99 14.14 -10.83 8.95
CA GLN A 99 14.72 -11.36 7.73
C GLN A 99 13.71 -12.05 6.81
N GLU A 100 12.59 -12.48 7.34
CA GLU A 100 11.52 -13.17 6.62
C GLU A 100 10.31 -12.26 6.35
N ASN A 101 10.32 -11.04 6.86
CA ASN A 101 9.21 -10.12 6.67
C ASN A 101 9.37 -9.35 5.35
N PHE A 102 8.94 -9.99 4.27
CA PHE A 102 8.97 -9.42 2.92
C PHE A 102 8.14 -8.13 2.78
N LEU A 103 7.12 -7.93 3.64
CA LEU A 103 6.34 -6.69 3.65
C LEU A 103 7.17 -5.49 4.14
N LEU A 104 8.28 -5.72 4.87
CA LEU A 104 9.20 -4.65 5.22
C LEU A 104 9.84 -3.96 4.01
N VAL A 105 9.89 -4.65 2.87
CA VAL A 105 10.35 -4.06 1.60
C VAL A 105 9.44 -2.91 1.18
N PHE A 106 8.15 -3.06 1.42
CA PHE A 106 7.14 -2.04 1.11
C PHE A 106 6.82 -1.14 2.32
N ARG A 107 7.35 -1.49 3.49
CA ARG A 107 6.98 -0.82 4.73
C ARG A 107 7.52 0.60 4.77
N ARG A 108 6.61 1.52 4.88
CA ARG A 108 6.86 2.89 5.31
C ARG A 108 6.45 3.07 6.76
N GLU A 109 7.08 4.03 7.43
CA GLU A 109 6.78 4.36 8.82
C GLU A 109 5.35 4.86 9.01
N THR A 110 4.68 5.27 7.93
CA THR A 110 3.31 5.78 7.92
C THR A 110 2.51 5.12 6.79
N PRO A 111 1.23 4.81 7.00
CA PRO A 111 0.35 4.39 5.93
C PRO A 111 0.34 5.40 4.79
N LEU A 112 0.23 4.93 3.55
CA LEU A 112 0.10 5.81 2.39
C LEU A 112 -1.25 6.51 2.42
N ASP A 113 -1.26 7.77 2.81
CA ASP A 113 -2.45 8.61 2.86
C ASP A 113 -2.55 9.59 1.69
N ASN A 114 -1.59 9.50 0.75
CA ASN A 114 -1.49 10.41 -0.37
C ASN A 114 -1.12 9.67 -1.65
N SER A 115 -1.93 9.84 -2.69
CA SER A 115 -1.70 9.23 -4.01
C SER A 115 -0.44 9.75 -4.71
N VAL A 116 0.07 10.93 -4.36
CA VAL A 116 1.36 11.45 -4.88
C VAL A 116 2.50 10.52 -4.47
N GLU A 117 2.55 10.16 -3.21
CA GLU A 117 3.61 9.28 -2.69
C GLU A 117 3.48 7.86 -3.24
N PHE A 118 2.25 7.37 -3.38
CA PHE A 118 1.98 6.12 -4.07
C PHE A 118 2.50 6.14 -5.51
N MET A 119 2.25 7.20 -6.27
CA MET A 119 2.72 7.33 -7.64
C MET A 119 4.25 7.47 -7.75
N ARG A 120 4.93 8.04 -6.74
CA ARG A 120 6.39 8.01 -6.68
C ARG A 120 6.92 6.59 -6.58
N ILE A 121 6.29 5.77 -5.74
CA ILE A 121 6.64 4.35 -5.59
C ILE A 121 6.38 3.62 -6.90
N TRP A 122 5.17 3.77 -7.45
CA TRP A 122 4.80 3.15 -8.71
C TRP A 122 5.82 3.41 -9.82
N ARG A 123 6.20 4.68 -10.03
CA ARG A 123 7.18 5.06 -11.06
C ARG A 123 8.58 4.51 -10.80
N CYS A 124 8.93 4.22 -9.56
CA CYS A 124 10.19 3.54 -9.25
C CYS A 124 10.16 2.06 -9.64
N TYR A 125 8.99 1.42 -9.62
CA TYR A 125 8.83 -0.01 -9.85
C TYR A 125 8.51 -0.35 -11.30
N ASP A 126 7.62 0.39 -11.92
CA ASP A 126 7.36 0.36 -13.37
C ASP A 126 8.48 1.13 -14.09
N ALA A 127 9.69 0.53 -14.09
CA ALA A 127 10.90 1.20 -14.56
C ALA A 127 10.94 1.38 -16.08
N ASP A 128 10.31 0.47 -16.81
CA ASP A 128 10.20 0.53 -18.27
C ASP A 128 8.97 1.31 -18.75
N SER A 129 8.16 1.82 -17.83
CA SER A 129 6.90 2.54 -18.11
C SER A 129 5.91 1.72 -18.94
N SER A 130 5.88 0.41 -18.71
CA SER A 130 4.94 -0.52 -19.37
C SER A 130 3.50 -0.36 -18.88
N GLY A 131 3.33 0.25 -17.72
CA GLY A 131 2.06 0.39 -17.02
C GLY A 131 1.71 -0.81 -16.14
N TYR A 132 2.67 -1.68 -15.89
CA TYR A 132 2.59 -2.87 -15.04
C TYR A 132 3.93 -3.07 -14.32
N ILE A 133 3.91 -3.82 -13.22
CA ILE A 133 5.13 -4.28 -12.57
C ILE A 133 5.28 -5.77 -12.90
N SER A 134 6.32 -6.11 -13.64
CA SER A 134 6.64 -7.49 -13.96
C SER A 134 7.26 -8.22 -12.76
N ALA A 135 7.24 -9.55 -12.80
CA ALA A 135 7.95 -10.37 -11.81
C ALA A 135 9.47 -10.06 -11.75
N ALA A 136 10.07 -9.67 -12.89
CA ALA A 136 11.48 -9.28 -12.93
C ALA A 136 11.73 -7.95 -12.17
N GLU A 137 10.91 -6.94 -12.39
CA GLU A 137 11.00 -5.66 -11.66
C GLU A 137 10.74 -5.84 -10.17
N LEU A 138 9.76 -6.67 -9.80
CA LEU A 138 9.50 -7.01 -8.39
C LEU A 138 10.69 -7.73 -7.76
N LYS A 139 11.35 -8.63 -8.49
CA LYS A 139 12.55 -9.34 -8.07
C LYS A 139 13.73 -8.39 -7.85
N ASP A 140 13.94 -7.47 -8.78
CA ASP A 140 14.98 -6.44 -8.66
C ASP A 140 14.77 -5.56 -7.43
N LEU A 141 13.52 -5.21 -7.15
CA LEU A 141 13.15 -4.47 -5.97
C LEU A 141 13.53 -5.19 -4.67
N PHE A 142 13.15 -6.47 -4.53
CA PHE A 142 13.51 -7.26 -3.35
C PHE A 142 15.03 -7.33 -3.18
N HIS A 143 15.76 -7.50 -4.27
CA HIS A 143 17.22 -7.53 -4.24
C HIS A 143 17.85 -6.19 -3.83
N GLN A 144 17.29 -5.07 -4.26
CA GLN A 144 17.77 -3.73 -3.88
C GLN A 144 17.57 -3.46 -2.38
N HIS A 145 16.45 -3.90 -1.82
CA HIS A 145 16.14 -3.72 -0.40
C HIS A 145 16.88 -4.69 0.51
N ASN A 146 17.13 -5.91 0.08
CA ASN A 146 17.87 -6.91 0.84
C ASN A 146 18.96 -7.57 0.00
N LYS A 147 20.13 -6.94 -0.03
CA LYS A 147 21.31 -7.42 -0.79
C LYS A 147 21.85 -8.79 -0.32
N GLN A 148 21.41 -9.26 0.84
CA GLN A 148 21.83 -10.56 1.41
C GLN A 148 20.83 -11.68 1.12
N ILE A 149 19.72 -11.40 0.46
CA ILE A 149 18.73 -12.41 0.11
C ILE A 149 19.32 -13.40 -0.91
N THR A 150 19.12 -14.70 -0.66
CA THR A 150 19.54 -15.74 -1.61
C THR A 150 18.64 -15.74 -2.83
N THR A 151 19.17 -16.21 -3.97
CA THR A 151 18.39 -16.28 -5.22
C THR A 151 17.13 -17.12 -5.05
N ASP A 152 17.23 -18.26 -4.35
CA ASP A 152 16.10 -19.17 -4.13
C ASP A 152 14.99 -18.50 -3.31
N LYS A 153 15.35 -17.78 -2.25
CA LYS A 153 14.38 -17.00 -1.46
C LYS A 153 13.78 -15.83 -2.24
N LEU A 154 14.58 -15.20 -3.06
CA LEU A 154 14.13 -14.13 -3.92
C LEU A 154 13.06 -14.61 -4.91
N GLU A 155 13.25 -15.78 -5.50
CA GLU A 155 12.27 -16.44 -6.37
C GLU A 155 11.01 -16.80 -5.59
N GLU A 156 11.17 -17.48 -4.44
CA GLU A 156 10.04 -17.84 -3.56
C GLU A 156 9.18 -16.63 -3.19
N TYR A 157 9.80 -15.51 -2.82
CA TYR A 157 9.08 -14.30 -2.44
C TYR A 157 8.38 -13.65 -3.63
N THR A 158 9.05 -13.57 -4.77
CA THR A 158 8.46 -13.02 -5.98
C THR A 158 7.26 -13.84 -6.42
N ASP A 159 7.40 -15.16 -6.50
CA ASP A 159 6.33 -16.07 -6.90
C ASP A 159 5.14 -15.98 -5.94
N THR A 160 5.42 -15.90 -4.63
CA THR A 160 4.38 -15.81 -3.61
C THR A 160 3.61 -14.50 -3.71
N MET A 161 4.31 -13.37 -3.91
CA MET A 161 3.68 -12.07 -4.10
C MET A 161 2.83 -12.04 -5.37
N MET A 162 3.34 -12.57 -6.48
CA MET A 162 2.57 -12.69 -7.72
C MET A 162 1.31 -13.55 -7.52
N GLN A 163 1.42 -14.71 -6.87
CA GLN A 163 0.26 -15.56 -6.60
C GLN A 163 -0.81 -14.90 -5.74
N MET A 164 -0.43 -13.99 -4.86
CA MET A 164 -1.38 -13.32 -3.97
C MET A 164 -2.04 -12.10 -4.61
N PHE A 165 -1.29 -11.31 -5.33
CA PHE A 165 -1.73 -9.99 -5.76
C PHE A 165 -2.04 -9.90 -7.25
N ASP A 166 -1.44 -10.73 -8.09
CA ASP A 166 -1.81 -10.87 -9.50
C ASP A 166 -3.13 -11.67 -9.61
N LYS A 167 -4.24 -10.96 -9.54
CA LYS A 167 -5.57 -11.57 -9.53
C LYS A 167 -6.01 -12.11 -10.87
N ASN A 168 -5.61 -11.43 -11.94
CA ASN A 168 -5.96 -11.84 -13.30
C ASN A 168 -5.02 -12.91 -13.86
N GLN A 169 -3.95 -13.24 -13.11
CA GLN A 169 -2.94 -14.27 -13.46
C GLN A 169 -2.25 -14.02 -14.80
N ASP A 170 -1.99 -12.76 -15.13
CA ASP A 170 -1.27 -12.37 -16.35
C ASP A 170 0.26 -12.25 -16.15
N GLY A 171 0.73 -12.54 -14.96
CA GLY A 171 2.15 -12.47 -14.58
C GLY A 171 2.64 -11.06 -14.31
N ARG A 172 1.74 -10.12 -14.00
CA ARG A 172 2.04 -8.72 -13.78
C ARG A 172 1.20 -8.16 -12.64
N LEU A 173 1.71 -7.17 -11.96
CA LEU A 173 0.93 -6.39 -10.99
C LEU A 173 0.48 -5.09 -11.63
N ASP A 174 -0.79 -4.81 -11.56
CA ASP A 174 -1.36 -3.54 -11.98
C ASP A 174 -1.34 -2.51 -10.84
N LEU A 175 -1.82 -1.31 -11.11
CA LEU A 175 -1.86 -0.21 -10.16
C LEU A 175 -2.71 -0.54 -8.92
N ASN A 176 -3.82 -1.26 -9.12
CA ASN A 176 -4.72 -1.64 -8.03
C ASN A 176 -4.12 -2.75 -7.17
N ASP A 177 -3.35 -3.65 -7.78
CA ASP A 177 -2.62 -4.69 -7.05
C ASP A 177 -1.61 -4.06 -6.11
N LEU A 178 -0.81 -3.09 -6.59
CA LEU A 178 0.13 -2.37 -5.75
C LEU A 178 -0.58 -1.52 -4.68
N ALA A 179 -1.68 -0.87 -5.01
CA ALA A 179 -2.46 -0.08 -4.05
C ALA A 179 -2.95 -0.95 -2.88
N ARG A 180 -3.34 -2.20 -3.14
CA ARG A 180 -3.71 -3.17 -2.10
C ARG A 180 -2.52 -3.61 -1.26
N ILE A 181 -1.37 -3.92 -1.90
CA ILE A 181 -0.13 -4.30 -1.20
C ILE A 181 0.29 -3.19 -0.23
N LEU A 182 0.20 -1.93 -0.65
CA LEU A 182 0.65 -0.78 0.11
C LEU A 182 -0.42 -0.19 1.04
N ALA A 183 -1.60 -0.80 1.11
CA ALA A 183 -2.74 -0.31 1.88
C ALA A 183 -3.01 1.18 1.66
N LEU A 184 -3.05 1.59 0.37
CA LEU A 184 -3.33 2.97 0.01
C LEU A 184 -4.71 3.37 0.54
N LYS A 185 -4.78 4.52 1.21
CA LYS A 185 -6.04 5.06 1.74
C LYS A 185 -6.99 5.47 0.62
N GLU A 186 -8.24 5.68 1.03
CA GLU A 186 -9.29 6.14 0.13
C GLU A 186 -8.91 7.40 -0.65
N ASN A 187 -9.40 7.48 -1.86
CA ASN A 187 -9.26 8.60 -2.75
C ASN A 187 -9.69 9.91 -2.08
N PHE A 188 -8.77 10.87 -2.02
CA PHE A 188 -9.00 12.15 -1.35
C PHE A 188 -10.15 12.95 -1.96
N LEU A 189 -10.38 12.82 -3.26
CA LEU A 189 -11.43 13.56 -3.97
C LEU A 189 -12.85 13.12 -3.56
N LEU A 190 -13.01 11.90 -3.01
CA LEU A 190 -14.30 11.44 -2.50
C LEU A 190 -14.83 12.26 -1.32
N LYS A 191 -13.98 13.06 -0.69
CA LYS A 191 -14.39 13.95 0.41
C LYS A 191 -15.14 15.21 -0.04
N PHE A 192 -15.15 15.47 -1.35
CA PHE A 192 -15.76 16.66 -1.92
C PHE A 192 -17.00 16.27 -2.72
N GLU A 193 -18.11 16.95 -2.43
CA GLU A 193 -19.32 16.80 -3.21
C GLU A 193 -19.14 17.52 -4.55
N MET A 194 -19.26 16.78 -5.66
CA MET A 194 -19.14 17.31 -7.02
C MET A 194 -20.23 18.38 -7.33
N GLU A 195 -21.27 18.47 -6.51
CA GLU A 195 -22.39 19.38 -6.63
C GLU A 195 -22.28 20.60 -5.72
N ALA A 196 -21.08 21.11 -5.46
CA ALA A 196 -20.92 22.31 -4.65
C ALA A 196 -21.74 23.47 -5.21
N CYS A 197 -22.68 23.98 -4.42
CA CYS A 197 -23.76 24.86 -4.85
C CYS A 197 -23.31 26.29 -5.15
N SER A 198 -22.24 26.78 -4.54
CA SER A 198 -21.75 28.15 -4.75
C SER A 198 -20.35 28.20 -5.37
N GLN A 199 -20.04 29.32 -6.02
CA GLN A 199 -18.68 29.55 -6.55
C GLN A 199 -17.64 29.65 -5.42
N GLU A 200 -18.06 30.11 -4.25
CA GLU A 200 -17.20 30.29 -3.08
C GLU A 200 -16.83 28.93 -2.46
N ASP A 201 -17.80 28.02 -2.38
CA ASP A 201 -17.55 26.64 -1.92
C ASP A 201 -16.62 25.91 -2.87
N ARG A 202 -16.87 25.99 -4.18
CA ARG A 202 -15.99 25.41 -5.20
C ARG A 202 -14.56 25.93 -5.13
N ARG A 203 -14.39 27.22 -4.86
CA ARG A 203 -13.08 27.84 -4.68
C ARG A 203 -12.39 27.32 -3.42
N ARG A 204 -13.10 27.27 -2.31
CA ARG A 204 -12.56 26.76 -1.04
C ARG A 204 -12.15 25.29 -1.15
N ASP A 205 -12.95 24.48 -1.83
CA ASP A 205 -12.64 23.07 -2.03
C ASP A 205 -11.49 22.87 -3.02
N PHE A 206 -11.42 23.67 -4.08
CA PHE A 206 -10.27 23.71 -4.99
C PHE A 206 -8.97 24.02 -4.25
N GLU A 207 -8.96 25.01 -3.34
CA GLU A 207 -7.79 25.32 -2.51
C GLU A 207 -7.30 24.11 -1.70
N LYS A 208 -8.21 23.36 -1.10
CA LYS A 208 -7.89 22.17 -0.33
C LYS A 208 -7.39 21.05 -1.22
N ILE A 209 -8.02 20.86 -2.38
CA ILE A 209 -7.63 19.83 -3.36
C ILE A 209 -6.23 20.15 -3.88
N PHE A 210 -6.00 21.36 -4.35
CA PHE A 210 -4.69 21.74 -4.87
C PHE A 210 -3.59 21.57 -3.82
N ALA A 211 -3.82 22.06 -2.58
CA ALA A 211 -2.87 21.94 -1.48
C ALA A 211 -2.58 20.49 -1.06
N HIS A 212 -3.50 19.56 -1.31
CA HIS A 212 -3.30 18.14 -1.03
C HIS A 212 -2.29 17.50 -1.99
N TYR A 213 -2.36 17.87 -3.28
CA TYR A 213 -1.47 17.31 -4.31
C TYR A 213 -0.16 18.10 -4.48
N ASP A 214 -0.13 19.39 -4.17
CA ASP A 214 1.09 20.22 -4.13
C ASP A 214 1.88 19.93 -2.84
N VAL A 215 2.44 18.70 -2.77
CA VAL A 215 3.23 18.24 -1.60
C VAL A 215 4.53 19.00 -1.48
N SER A 216 5.10 19.41 -2.60
CA SER A 216 6.34 20.21 -2.67
C SER A 216 6.13 21.67 -2.27
N LYS A 217 4.87 22.14 -2.22
CA LYS A 217 4.46 23.52 -1.90
C LYS A 217 5.08 24.57 -2.84
N THR A 218 5.20 24.21 -4.11
CA THR A 218 5.74 25.10 -5.14
C THR A 218 4.69 26.00 -5.80
N GLY A 219 3.40 25.69 -5.62
CA GLY A 219 2.28 26.35 -6.27
C GLY A 219 2.00 25.80 -7.68
N GLU A 220 2.65 24.70 -8.03
CA GLU A 220 2.47 23.97 -9.28
C GLU A 220 2.50 22.47 -9.02
N LEU A 221 1.76 21.67 -9.79
CA LEU A 221 1.83 20.22 -9.74
C LEU A 221 2.84 19.72 -10.78
N GLU A 222 3.82 18.93 -10.36
CA GLU A 222 4.82 18.35 -11.25
C GLU A 222 5.05 16.85 -10.99
N GLY A 223 5.49 16.12 -12.01
CA GLY A 223 5.89 14.71 -11.85
C GLY A 223 4.82 13.85 -11.20
N ALA A 224 5.14 13.28 -10.04
CA ALA A 224 4.26 12.41 -9.27
C ALA A 224 3.04 13.15 -8.68
N GLU A 225 3.09 14.47 -8.51
CA GLU A 225 1.95 15.26 -8.04
C GLU A 225 0.84 15.30 -9.09
N VAL A 226 1.20 15.49 -10.35
CA VAL A 226 0.26 15.34 -11.48
C VAL A 226 -0.24 13.90 -11.56
N ASP A 227 0.64 12.92 -11.43
CA ASP A 227 0.26 11.50 -11.49
C ASP A 227 -0.74 11.11 -10.39
N GLY A 228 -0.51 11.56 -9.16
CA GLY A 228 -1.41 11.32 -8.03
C GLY A 228 -2.78 11.97 -8.22
N PHE A 229 -2.81 13.21 -8.68
CA PHE A 229 -4.04 13.92 -9.01
C PHE A 229 -4.83 13.23 -10.14
N VAL A 230 -4.13 12.84 -11.21
CA VAL A 230 -4.71 12.11 -12.33
C VAL A 230 -5.27 10.77 -11.92
N LYS A 231 -4.55 10.02 -11.10
CA LYS A 231 -5.00 8.73 -10.56
C LYS A 231 -6.32 8.89 -9.81
N ASP A 232 -6.38 9.80 -8.87
CA ASP A 232 -7.56 10.00 -8.05
C ASP A 232 -8.75 10.50 -8.88
N MET A 233 -8.53 11.39 -9.83
CA MET A 233 -9.58 11.80 -10.77
C MET A 233 -10.13 10.65 -11.61
N MET A 234 -9.24 9.81 -12.12
CA MET A 234 -9.64 8.69 -12.96
C MET A 234 -10.42 7.64 -12.19
N GLU A 235 -10.05 7.36 -10.94
CA GLU A 235 -10.76 6.41 -10.08
C GLU A 235 -12.23 6.78 -9.84
N LEU A 236 -12.57 8.07 -9.84
CA LEU A 236 -13.98 8.53 -9.73
C LEU A 236 -14.83 8.08 -10.93
N VAL A 237 -14.21 7.87 -12.08
CA VAL A 237 -14.90 7.53 -13.34
C VAL A 237 -14.71 6.07 -13.71
N LYS A 238 -13.53 5.53 -13.45
CA LYS A 238 -13.12 4.17 -13.83
C LYS A 238 -12.39 3.52 -12.66
N PRO A 239 -13.05 2.67 -11.87
CA PRO A 239 -12.45 2.05 -10.68
C PRO A 239 -11.26 1.12 -10.98
N SER A 240 -11.17 0.58 -12.20
CA SER A 240 -10.07 -0.29 -12.62
C SER A 240 -9.17 0.46 -13.59
N LEU A 241 -8.01 0.94 -13.09
CA LEU A 241 -7.04 1.72 -13.84
C LEU A 241 -5.79 0.90 -14.17
N THR A 242 -5.32 1.06 -15.41
CA THR A 242 -3.97 0.62 -15.80
C THR A 242 -3.00 1.80 -15.82
N GLY A 243 -1.70 1.55 -15.66
CA GLY A 243 -0.69 2.59 -15.80
C GLY A 243 -0.74 3.27 -17.17
N SER A 244 -1.05 2.52 -18.22
CA SER A 244 -1.21 3.06 -19.58
C SER A 244 -2.43 3.99 -19.73
N ASP A 245 -3.51 3.72 -19.00
CA ASP A 245 -4.67 4.65 -18.97
C ASP A 245 -4.29 5.97 -18.30
N LEU A 246 -3.55 5.87 -17.19
CA LEU A 246 -3.01 7.04 -16.48
C LEU A 246 -2.16 7.92 -17.36
N ASP A 247 -1.21 7.36 -18.10
CA ASP A 247 -0.30 8.10 -18.97
C ASP A 247 -1.06 8.79 -20.12
N LYS A 248 -2.05 8.10 -20.70
CA LYS A 248 -2.92 8.69 -21.72
C LYS A 248 -3.72 9.87 -21.16
N PHE A 249 -4.31 9.70 -19.98
CA PHE A 249 -5.12 10.74 -19.36
C PHE A 249 -4.26 11.92 -18.89
N LYS A 250 -3.11 11.65 -18.29
CA LYS A 250 -2.11 12.68 -17.95
C LYS A 250 -1.76 13.54 -19.17
N LYS A 251 -1.49 12.91 -20.30
CA LYS A 251 -1.18 13.60 -21.55
C LYS A 251 -2.34 14.48 -22.02
N VAL A 252 -3.57 13.99 -21.92
CA VAL A 252 -4.77 14.77 -22.25
C VAL A 252 -4.94 15.94 -21.29
N LEU A 253 -4.79 15.74 -20.00
CA LEU A 253 -4.92 16.76 -18.98
C LEU A 253 -3.88 17.87 -19.17
N LEU A 254 -2.62 17.53 -19.34
CA LEU A 254 -1.55 18.49 -19.64
C LEU A 254 -1.83 19.25 -20.92
N GLY A 255 -2.30 18.57 -21.98
CA GLY A 255 -2.64 19.23 -23.24
C GLY A 255 -3.75 20.28 -23.13
N HIS A 256 -4.60 20.21 -22.09
CA HIS A 256 -5.67 21.17 -21.86
C HIS A 256 -5.33 22.22 -20.80
N CYS A 257 -4.62 21.85 -19.75
CA CYS A 257 -4.36 22.69 -18.60
C CYS A 257 -3.03 23.41 -18.68
N ASP A 258 -1.97 22.76 -19.17
CA ASP A 258 -0.63 23.31 -19.27
C ASP A 258 -0.54 24.30 -20.46
N ILE A 259 -0.85 25.56 -20.19
CA ILE A 259 -0.93 26.62 -21.18
C ILE A 259 0.45 27.05 -21.68
N ASN A 260 1.41 27.11 -20.75
CA ASN A 260 2.78 27.53 -21.03
C ASN A 260 3.67 26.40 -21.59
N ARG A 261 3.18 25.14 -21.53
CA ARG A 261 3.84 23.91 -22.02
C ARG A 261 5.18 23.62 -21.34
N ASP A 262 5.24 23.83 -20.04
CA ASP A 262 6.41 23.49 -19.21
C ASP A 262 6.34 22.08 -18.61
N GLY A 263 5.26 21.34 -18.83
CA GLY A 263 5.04 19.98 -18.34
C GLY A 263 4.52 19.92 -16.91
N LYS A 264 4.12 21.05 -16.35
CA LYS A 264 3.57 21.21 -15.01
C LYS A 264 2.16 21.79 -15.09
N ILE A 265 1.44 21.79 -14.00
CA ILE A 265 0.12 22.41 -13.91
C ILE A 265 0.16 23.44 -12.78
N GLN A 266 0.21 24.70 -13.13
CA GLN A 266 0.12 25.78 -12.17
C GLN A 266 -1.29 25.87 -11.57
N LYS A 267 -1.38 26.38 -10.35
CA LYS A 267 -2.65 26.51 -9.65
C LYS A 267 -3.70 27.29 -10.43
N ASN A 268 -3.29 28.38 -11.05
CA ASN A 268 -4.16 29.22 -11.90
C ASN A 268 -4.59 28.49 -13.19
N GLU A 269 -3.72 27.68 -13.78
CA GLU A 269 -4.02 26.88 -14.98
C GLU A 269 -5.07 25.82 -14.67
N LEU A 270 -4.90 25.08 -13.54
CA LEU A 270 -5.89 24.09 -13.11
C LEU A 270 -7.22 24.74 -12.76
N ALA A 271 -7.20 25.88 -12.06
CA ALA A 271 -8.41 26.62 -11.73
C ALA A 271 -9.15 27.07 -13.01
N LEU A 272 -8.42 27.56 -13.99
CA LEU A 272 -9.00 28.02 -15.27
C LEU A 272 -9.65 26.83 -16.01
N CYS A 273 -8.97 25.67 -16.06
CA CYS A 273 -9.51 24.45 -16.64
C CYS A 273 -10.83 24.01 -15.98
N LEU A 274 -10.95 24.19 -14.66
CA LEU A 274 -12.15 23.87 -13.90
C LEU A 274 -13.21 24.97 -13.93
N GLY A 275 -13.00 26.04 -14.70
CA GLY A 275 -13.92 27.17 -14.80
C GLY A 275 -13.99 28.05 -13.53
N LEU A 276 -12.94 28.00 -12.71
CA LEU A 276 -12.83 28.79 -11.48
C LEU A 276 -12.06 30.10 -11.77
N LYS A 277 -12.59 31.23 -11.30
CA LYS A 277 -11.85 32.48 -11.28
C LYS A 277 -11.16 32.61 -9.92
N LEU A 278 -9.84 32.51 -9.89
CA LEU A 278 -9.04 32.88 -8.74
C LEU A 278 -8.95 34.42 -8.71
N ASN A 279 -9.16 35.03 -7.55
CA ASN A 279 -8.87 36.46 -7.39
C ASN A 279 -7.35 36.65 -7.45
N PRO A 280 -6.86 37.73 -8.08
CA PRO A 280 -5.44 38.04 -8.14
C PRO A 280 -4.83 38.26 -6.77
#